data_39d60dd5dc621474e28c15bcc462dbb6
#
_entry.id   39d60dd5dc621474e28c15bcc462dbb6
#
_cell.length_a   1.000
_cell.length_b   1.000
_cell.length_c   1.000
_cell.angle_alpha   90.00
_cell.angle_beta   90.00
_cell.angle_gamma   90.00
#
_symmetry.space_group_name_H-M   'P 1'
#
loop_
_entity.id
_entity.type
_entity.pdbx_description
1 polymer ?
#
loop_
_entity_poly.entity_id
_entity_poly.type
_entity_poly.pdbx_seq_one_letter_code
_entity_poly.pdbx_strand_id
1 'polypeptide(L)'
;AALYFVGYITTIWLYSHRIRTLFLWGSLLSAFLAVSPIAALFLYYRHVEPLILGFAGFLFLLLLALVQIKDLHNLRGDISAGFKTIPIVLGESKTRMILRLIFSCLSLISIALPLVFDLGLMAYYFWASLPFFVFLAIDLWINRSSLSYIKMRMLLKIWVLLGTLSILFLDFERLNQLKALIFTP
;
A
#
# COMPACT_ATOMS: atom_id res chain seq x y z
N ALA A 1 20.72 -13.15 1.75
CA ALA A 1 20.47 -11.75 2.12
C ALA A 1 21.20 -10.78 1.17
N ALA A 2 22.54 -10.88 0.99
CA ALA A 2 23.32 -9.94 0.14
C ALA A 2 22.78 -9.82 -1.30
N LEU A 3 22.51 -10.95 -1.95
CA LEU A 3 21.97 -10.99 -3.32
C LEU A 3 20.63 -10.24 -3.45
N TYR A 4 19.76 -10.35 -2.43
CA TYR A 4 18.50 -9.61 -2.39
C TYR A 4 18.72 -8.10 -2.35
N PHE A 5 19.64 -7.61 -1.50
CA PHE A 5 19.92 -6.18 -1.40
C PHE A 5 20.55 -5.62 -2.67
N VAL A 6 21.44 -6.37 -3.32
CA VAL A 6 22.00 -5.99 -4.63
C VAL A 6 20.89 -5.88 -5.66
N GLY A 7 20.00 -6.88 -5.74
CA GLY A 7 18.84 -6.85 -6.63
C GLY A 7 17.90 -5.67 -6.34
N TYR A 8 17.64 -5.39 -5.05
CA TYR A 8 16.80 -4.28 -4.60
C TYR A 8 17.38 -2.92 -5.01
N ILE A 9 18.67 -2.68 -4.76
CA ILE A 9 19.36 -1.45 -5.15
C ILE A 9 19.36 -1.29 -6.68
N THR A 10 19.63 -2.36 -7.42
CA THR A 10 19.61 -2.36 -8.89
C THR A 10 18.21 -2.02 -9.41
N THR A 11 17.17 -2.57 -8.78
CA THR A 11 15.77 -2.31 -9.16
C THR A 11 15.36 -0.86 -8.87
N ILE A 12 15.78 -0.28 -7.74
CA ILE A 12 15.57 1.14 -7.44
C ILE A 12 16.27 2.03 -8.48
N TRP A 13 17.50 1.68 -8.86
CA TRP A 13 18.24 2.42 -9.87
C TRP A 13 17.54 2.38 -11.24
N LEU A 14 17.14 1.20 -11.70
CA LEU A 14 16.37 1.01 -12.92
C LEU A 14 15.02 1.74 -12.89
N TYR A 15 14.32 1.67 -11.74
CA TYR A 15 13.08 2.40 -11.53
C TYR A 15 13.27 3.91 -11.71
N SER A 16 14.29 4.47 -11.05
CA SER A 16 14.57 5.91 -11.10
C SER A 16 14.95 6.38 -12.50
N HIS A 17 15.67 5.55 -13.28
CA HIS A 17 16.25 5.92 -14.57
C HIS A 17 15.29 5.73 -15.76
N ARG A 18 14.49 4.67 -15.76
CA ARG A 18 13.64 4.32 -16.92
C ARG A 18 12.18 4.01 -16.58
N ILE A 19 11.94 3.27 -15.50
CA ILE A 19 10.63 2.63 -15.28
C ILE A 19 9.61 3.64 -14.76
N ARG A 20 10.04 4.66 -14.01
CA ARG A 20 9.18 5.71 -13.46
C ARG A 20 8.34 6.42 -14.54
N THR A 21 8.83 6.51 -15.77
CA THR A 21 8.15 7.17 -16.89
C THR A 21 7.21 6.25 -17.65
N LEU A 22 7.21 4.93 -17.35
CA LEU A 22 6.42 3.94 -18.06
C LEU A 22 5.02 3.83 -17.48
N PHE A 23 4.04 3.75 -18.36
CA PHE A 23 2.64 3.47 -18.03
C PHE A 23 2.50 2.21 -17.18
N LEU A 24 1.69 2.25 -16.12
CA LEU A 24 1.42 1.17 -15.17
C LEU A 24 2.66 0.72 -14.36
N TRP A 25 3.77 0.39 -15.02
CA TRP A 25 4.96 -0.15 -14.36
C TRP A 25 5.57 0.82 -13.35
N GLY A 26 5.53 2.13 -13.64
CA GLY A 26 6.00 3.15 -12.70
C GLY A 26 5.27 3.11 -11.37
N SER A 27 3.94 3.07 -11.39
CA SER A 27 3.12 3.08 -10.17
C SER A 27 3.16 1.73 -9.44
N LEU A 28 3.06 0.61 -10.19
CA LEU A 28 3.11 -0.74 -9.62
C LEU A 28 4.46 -1.03 -8.96
N LEU A 29 5.54 -0.74 -9.67
CA LEU A 29 6.89 -0.99 -9.15
C LEU A 29 7.22 -0.07 -7.97
N SER A 30 6.74 1.18 -7.97
CA SER A 30 6.88 2.08 -6.82
C SER A 30 6.24 1.50 -5.56
N ALA A 31 5.00 1.01 -5.66
CA ALA A 31 4.30 0.38 -4.55
C ALA A 31 4.98 -0.93 -4.12
N PHE A 32 5.42 -1.74 -5.10
CA PHE A 32 6.13 -3.00 -4.84
C PHE A 32 7.45 -2.76 -4.11
N LEU A 33 8.28 -1.82 -4.56
CA LEU A 33 9.55 -1.47 -3.93
C LEU A 33 9.35 -0.97 -2.49
N ALA A 34 8.27 -0.24 -2.23
CA ALA A 34 7.98 0.25 -0.88
C ALA A 34 7.57 -0.87 0.09
N VAL A 35 6.98 -1.97 -0.41
CA VAL A 35 6.59 -3.15 0.39
C VAL A 35 7.72 -4.19 0.44
N SER A 36 8.67 -4.16 -0.49
CA SER A 36 9.71 -5.19 -0.62
C SER A 36 10.59 -5.41 0.63
N PRO A 37 10.82 -4.45 1.56
CA PRO A 37 11.49 -4.74 2.81
C PRO A 37 10.83 -5.85 3.64
N ILE A 38 9.50 -6.02 3.53
CA ILE A 38 8.79 -7.15 4.16
C ILE A 38 9.22 -8.48 3.53
N ALA A 39 9.43 -8.51 2.21
CA ALA A 39 9.96 -9.69 1.54
C ALA A 39 11.40 -10.05 1.99
N ALA A 40 12.21 -9.04 2.32
CA ALA A 40 13.53 -9.27 2.89
C ALA A 40 13.47 -10.00 4.25
N LEU A 41 12.47 -9.68 5.08
CA LEU A 41 12.25 -10.37 6.35
C LEU A 41 11.88 -11.84 6.12
N PHE A 42 11.01 -12.15 5.15
CA PHE A 42 10.69 -13.54 4.80
C PHE A 42 11.92 -14.34 4.35
N LEU A 43 12.76 -13.74 3.50
CA LEU A 43 13.99 -14.39 3.03
C LEU A 43 15.00 -14.61 4.16
N TYR A 44 15.03 -13.71 5.14
CA TYR A 44 15.93 -13.82 6.28
C TYR A 44 15.48 -14.90 7.27
N TYR A 45 14.19 -14.88 7.66
CA TYR A 45 13.65 -15.82 8.63
C TYR A 45 13.23 -17.16 8.03
N ARG A 46 13.23 -17.29 6.70
CA ARG A 46 12.80 -18.50 5.95
C ARG A 46 11.39 -19.00 6.32
N HIS A 47 10.57 -18.12 6.84
CA HIS A 47 9.20 -18.44 7.25
C HIS A 47 8.23 -17.43 6.64
N VAL A 48 7.20 -17.96 5.98
CA VAL A 48 6.18 -17.14 5.33
C VAL A 48 4.85 -17.39 6.03
N GLU A 49 4.44 -16.43 6.84
CA GLU A 49 3.15 -16.50 7.49
C GLU A 49 2.05 -15.87 6.64
N PRO A 50 0.88 -16.55 6.50
CA PRO A 50 -0.25 -16.01 5.74
C PRO A 50 -0.71 -14.64 6.23
N LEU A 51 -0.63 -14.37 7.55
CA LEU A 51 -0.94 -13.09 8.14
C LEU A 51 -0.07 -11.97 7.56
N ILE A 52 1.25 -12.18 7.50
CA ILE A 52 2.18 -11.16 7.02
C ILE A 52 1.99 -10.93 5.51
N LEU A 53 1.64 -11.98 4.74
CA LEU A 53 1.25 -11.82 3.33
C LEU A 53 -0.01 -10.97 3.17
N GLY A 54 -1.01 -11.18 4.02
CA GLY A 54 -2.22 -10.36 4.05
C GLY A 54 -1.92 -8.89 4.33
N PHE A 55 -1.03 -8.61 5.30
CA PHE A 55 -0.54 -7.27 5.60
C PHE A 55 0.23 -6.66 4.44
N ALA A 56 1.13 -7.42 3.83
CA ALA A 56 1.91 -6.95 2.68
C ALA A 56 0.99 -6.58 1.51
N GLY A 57 -0.03 -7.39 1.24
CA GLY A 57 -1.05 -7.12 0.23
C GLY A 57 -1.88 -5.87 0.53
N PHE A 58 -2.33 -5.72 1.79
CA PHE A 58 -3.03 -4.51 2.24
C PHE A 58 -2.17 -3.27 2.08
N LEU A 59 -0.92 -3.31 2.55
CA LEU A 59 0.01 -2.19 2.44
C LEU A 59 0.35 -1.87 0.98
N PHE A 60 0.52 -2.89 0.13
CA PHE A 60 0.75 -2.71 -1.31
C PHE A 60 -0.39 -1.92 -1.97
N LEU A 61 -1.65 -2.33 -1.74
CA LEU A 61 -2.81 -1.64 -2.30
C LEU A 61 -2.95 -0.21 -1.75
N LEU A 62 -2.66 0.00 -0.47
CA LEU A 62 -2.71 1.30 0.18
C LEU A 62 -1.67 2.26 -0.43
N LEU A 63 -0.43 1.80 -0.62
CA LEU A 63 0.63 2.57 -1.25
C LEU A 63 0.37 2.80 -2.74
N LEU A 64 -0.20 1.82 -3.44
CA LEU A 64 -0.63 1.98 -4.82
C LEU A 64 -1.69 3.07 -4.96
N ALA A 65 -2.71 3.09 -4.07
CA ALA A 65 -3.70 4.15 -4.04
C ALA A 65 -3.06 5.53 -3.80
N LEU A 66 -2.09 5.61 -2.89
CA LEU A 66 -1.38 6.84 -2.57
C LEU A 66 -0.58 7.38 -3.76
N VAL A 67 0.06 6.50 -4.54
CA VAL A 67 0.77 6.87 -5.78
C VAL A 67 -0.23 7.36 -6.82
N GLN A 68 -1.36 6.67 -7.03
CA GLN A 68 -2.37 7.06 -8.01
C GLN A 68 -3.00 8.43 -7.69
N ILE A 69 -3.30 8.71 -6.42
CA ILE A 69 -3.83 10.01 -6.00
C ILE A 69 -2.79 11.12 -6.22
N LYS A 70 -1.51 10.83 -5.95
CA LYS A 70 -0.42 11.77 -6.25
C LYS A 70 -0.36 12.08 -7.74
N ASP A 71 -0.46 11.07 -8.61
CA ASP A 71 -0.38 11.23 -10.06
C ASP A 71 -1.61 11.99 -10.60
N LEU A 72 -2.81 11.77 -10.03
CA LEU A 72 -3.99 12.59 -10.33
C LEU A 72 -3.83 14.05 -9.93
N HIS A 73 -3.22 14.32 -8.78
CA HIS A 73 -2.96 15.68 -8.33
C HIS A 73 -1.95 16.39 -9.22
N ASN A 74 -0.88 15.68 -9.62
CA ASN A 74 0.23 16.23 -10.39
C ASN A 74 0.04 16.16 -11.92
N LEU A 75 -1.16 15.84 -12.40
CA LEU A 75 -1.46 15.56 -13.81
C LEU A 75 -0.85 16.59 -14.78
N ARG A 76 -1.00 17.89 -14.49
CA ARG A 76 -0.47 18.96 -15.36
C ARG A 76 1.06 18.97 -15.38
N GLY A 77 1.70 18.77 -14.22
CA GLY A 77 3.17 18.71 -14.11
C GLY A 77 3.74 17.49 -14.82
N ASP A 78 3.07 16.35 -14.68
CA ASP A 78 3.50 15.09 -15.31
C ASP A 78 3.38 15.13 -16.84
N ILE A 79 2.35 15.82 -17.38
CA ILE A 79 2.22 16.08 -18.82
C ILE A 79 3.39 16.94 -19.32
N SER A 80 3.71 18.04 -18.63
CA SER A 80 4.81 18.92 -19.03
C SER A 80 6.19 18.25 -18.93
N ALA A 81 6.33 17.27 -18.03
CA ALA A 81 7.56 16.47 -17.87
C ALA A 81 7.63 15.26 -18.82
N GLY A 82 6.62 15.02 -19.66
CA GLY A 82 6.58 13.90 -20.61
C GLY A 82 6.39 12.52 -19.96
N PHE A 83 5.90 12.45 -18.72
CA PHE A 83 5.64 11.19 -18.04
C PHE A 83 4.37 10.52 -18.60
N LYS A 84 4.38 9.19 -18.67
CA LYS A 84 3.21 8.38 -19.07
C LYS A 84 2.57 7.74 -17.87
N THR A 85 2.03 8.55 -16.94
CA THR A 85 1.32 8.05 -15.77
C THR A 85 -0.07 7.52 -16.13
N ILE A 86 -0.68 6.72 -15.26
CA ILE A 86 -2.01 6.13 -15.47
C ILE A 86 -3.06 7.20 -15.80
N PRO A 87 -3.17 8.32 -15.06
CA PRO A 87 -4.16 9.34 -15.39
C PRO A 87 -3.90 10.07 -16.72
N ILE A 88 -2.65 10.11 -17.21
CA ILE A 88 -2.35 10.69 -18.53
C ILE A 88 -2.81 9.77 -19.65
N VAL A 89 -2.57 8.47 -19.52
CA VAL A 89 -2.86 7.49 -20.60
C VAL A 89 -4.33 7.08 -20.62
N LEU A 90 -4.91 6.78 -19.46
CA LEU A 90 -6.30 6.30 -19.36
C LEU A 90 -7.31 7.44 -19.14
N GLY A 91 -6.85 8.61 -18.76
CA GLY A 91 -7.69 9.73 -18.38
C GLY A 91 -8.12 9.69 -16.90
N GLU A 92 -8.51 10.84 -16.38
CA GLU A 92 -8.89 11.03 -14.98
C GLU A 92 -10.07 10.13 -14.56
N SER A 93 -11.08 9.99 -15.41
CA SER A 93 -12.29 9.23 -15.08
C SER A 93 -12.00 7.74 -14.84
N LYS A 94 -11.20 7.11 -15.70
CA LYS A 94 -10.81 5.70 -15.55
C LYS A 94 -9.89 5.50 -14.36
N THR A 95 -8.96 6.41 -14.11
CA THR A 95 -8.07 6.36 -12.94
C THR A 95 -8.86 6.44 -11.63
N ARG A 96 -9.89 7.27 -11.56
CA ARG A 96 -10.80 7.34 -10.41
C ARG A 96 -11.61 6.05 -10.23
N MET A 97 -11.98 5.38 -11.32
CA MET A 97 -12.61 4.06 -11.25
C MET A 97 -11.66 3.01 -10.69
N ILE A 98 -10.40 2.99 -11.13
CA ILE A 98 -9.36 2.09 -10.59
C ILE A 98 -9.16 2.35 -9.09
N LEU A 99 -9.07 3.62 -8.67
CA LEU A 99 -8.93 3.97 -7.25
C LEU A 99 -10.11 3.49 -6.40
N ARG A 100 -11.35 3.62 -6.91
CA ARG A 100 -12.54 3.09 -6.22
C ARG A 100 -12.48 1.57 -6.06
N LEU A 101 -12.02 0.86 -7.09
CA LEU A 101 -11.80 -0.59 -7.00
C LEU A 101 -10.74 -0.93 -5.95
N ILE A 102 -9.62 -0.19 -5.91
CA ILE A 102 -8.58 -0.38 -4.89
C ILE A 102 -9.16 -0.15 -3.48
N PHE A 103 -9.93 0.92 -3.26
CA PHE A 103 -10.56 1.18 -1.95
C PHE A 103 -11.60 0.12 -1.58
N SER A 104 -12.35 -0.40 -2.54
CA SER A 104 -13.26 -1.53 -2.30
C SER A 104 -12.50 -2.79 -1.90
N CYS A 105 -11.39 -3.11 -2.57
CA CYS A 105 -10.54 -4.23 -2.19
C CYS A 105 -9.92 -4.03 -0.79
N LEU A 106 -9.45 -2.82 -0.48
CA LEU A 106 -8.94 -2.48 0.86
C LEU A 106 -10.02 -2.64 1.94
N SER A 107 -11.26 -2.24 1.65
CA SER A 107 -12.40 -2.44 2.57
C SER A 107 -12.68 -3.93 2.81
N LEU A 108 -12.64 -4.76 1.75
CA LEU A 108 -12.81 -6.22 1.88
C LEU A 108 -11.68 -6.86 2.70
N ILE A 109 -10.44 -6.48 2.45
CA ILE A 109 -9.28 -6.98 3.22
C ILE A 109 -9.38 -6.54 4.69
N SER A 110 -9.88 -5.32 4.95
CA SER A 110 -10.09 -4.81 6.31
C SER A 110 -11.13 -5.61 7.10
N ILE A 111 -12.06 -6.27 6.42
CA ILE A 111 -12.99 -7.21 7.06
C ILE A 111 -12.33 -8.60 7.19
N ALA A 112 -11.69 -9.07 6.14
CA ALA A 112 -11.19 -10.44 6.07
C ALA A 112 -10.05 -10.70 7.07
N LEU A 113 -9.10 -9.76 7.22
CA LEU A 113 -7.95 -9.97 8.10
C LEU A 113 -8.34 -10.20 9.57
N PRO A 114 -9.17 -9.37 10.22
CA PRO A 114 -9.55 -9.61 11.62
C PRO A 114 -10.52 -10.79 11.82
N LEU A 115 -11.20 -11.26 10.76
CA LEU A 115 -12.06 -12.45 10.84
C LEU A 115 -11.25 -13.75 10.70
N VAL A 116 -10.19 -13.74 9.90
CA VAL A 116 -9.36 -14.93 9.64
C VAL A 116 -8.24 -15.08 10.67
N PHE A 117 -7.71 -13.95 11.14
CA PHE A 117 -6.59 -13.92 12.07
C PHE A 117 -6.98 -13.18 13.35
N ASP A 118 -6.56 -13.72 14.47
CA ASP A 118 -6.75 -13.04 15.75
C ASP A 118 -5.67 -11.95 15.91
N LEU A 119 -6.05 -10.72 15.62
CA LEU A 119 -5.15 -9.55 15.59
C LEU A 119 -5.10 -8.81 16.94
N GLY A 120 -5.81 -9.28 17.98
CA GLY A 120 -5.89 -8.58 19.25
C GLY A 120 -6.39 -7.12 19.06
N LEU A 121 -5.76 -6.17 19.74
CA LEU A 121 -6.14 -4.75 19.68
C LEU A 121 -5.92 -4.14 18.28
N MET A 122 -5.04 -4.71 17.45
CA MET A 122 -4.84 -4.23 16.09
C MET A 122 -6.08 -4.43 15.19
N ALA A 123 -7.00 -5.34 15.55
CA ALA A 123 -8.25 -5.51 14.84
C ALA A 123 -9.08 -4.21 14.76
N TYR A 124 -9.00 -3.34 15.77
CA TYR A 124 -9.70 -2.04 15.78
C TYR A 124 -9.23 -1.11 14.64
N TYR A 125 -7.94 -1.15 14.29
CA TYR A 125 -7.44 -0.40 13.14
C TYR A 125 -8.11 -0.88 11.84
N PHE A 126 -8.26 -2.19 11.64
CA PHE A 126 -8.90 -2.74 10.45
C PHE A 126 -10.41 -2.44 10.42
N TRP A 127 -11.10 -2.55 11.55
CA TRP A 127 -12.51 -2.16 11.62
C TRP A 127 -12.72 -0.68 11.33
N ALA A 128 -11.84 0.20 11.82
CA ALA A 128 -11.86 1.62 11.52
C ALA A 128 -11.46 1.92 10.06
N SER A 129 -10.65 1.07 9.42
CA SER A 129 -10.24 1.20 8.02
C SER A 129 -11.41 1.03 7.05
N LEU A 130 -12.41 0.20 7.40
CA LEU A 130 -13.57 -0.04 6.56
C LEU A 130 -14.36 1.26 6.26
N PRO A 131 -14.92 1.98 7.24
CA PRO A 131 -15.63 3.23 6.98
C PRO A 131 -14.72 4.30 6.37
N PHE A 132 -13.43 4.29 6.68
CA PHE A 132 -12.47 5.21 6.11
C PHE A 132 -12.32 5.02 4.58
N PHE A 133 -12.12 3.80 4.09
CA PHE A 133 -11.99 3.56 2.65
C PHE A 133 -13.30 3.72 1.90
N VAL A 134 -14.44 3.37 2.51
CA VAL A 134 -15.77 3.66 1.96
C VAL A 134 -15.96 5.16 1.80
N PHE A 135 -15.60 5.95 2.80
CA PHE A 135 -15.63 7.41 2.72
C PHE A 135 -14.78 7.95 1.57
N LEU A 136 -13.53 7.48 1.42
CA LEU A 136 -12.66 7.89 0.32
C LEU A 136 -13.20 7.48 -1.05
N ALA A 137 -13.81 6.32 -1.17
CA ALA A 137 -14.44 5.86 -2.41
C ALA A 137 -15.64 6.75 -2.81
N ILE A 138 -16.45 7.17 -1.84
CA ILE A 138 -17.59 8.09 -2.04
C ILE A 138 -17.08 9.49 -2.39
N ASP A 139 -16.05 9.99 -1.70
CA ASP A 139 -15.47 11.31 -1.99
C ASP A 139 -14.90 11.37 -3.42
N LEU A 140 -14.27 10.30 -3.91
CA LEU A 140 -13.86 10.18 -5.32
C LEU A 140 -15.03 10.19 -6.30
N TRP A 141 -16.22 9.80 -5.87
CA TRP A 141 -17.41 9.87 -6.74
C TRP A 141 -17.93 11.31 -6.86
N ILE A 142 -18.05 12.00 -5.73
CA ILE A 142 -18.68 13.31 -5.63
C ILE A 142 -17.74 14.42 -6.08
N ASN A 143 -16.50 14.43 -5.55
CA ASN A 143 -15.54 15.51 -5.70
C ASN A 143 -14.55 15.26 -6.85
N ARG A 144 -14.37 16.30 -7.71
CA ARG A 144 -13.42 16.26 -8.85
C ARG A 144 -12.35 17.36 -8.77
N SER A 145 -12.16 17.95 -7.60
CA SER A 145 -11.22 19.06 -7.44
C SER A 145 -9.81 18.59 -7.08
N SER A 146 -8.80 19.34 -7.53
CA SER A 146 -7.41 19.11 -7.16
C SER A 146 -7.18 19.23 -5.64
N LEU A 147 -7.94 20.09 -4.96
CA LEU A 147 -7.90 20.23 -3.50
C LEU A 147 -8.38 18.96 -2.78
N SER A 148 -9.35 18.23 -3.36
CA SER A 148 -9.80 16.95 -2.81
C SER A 148 -8.68 15.91 -2.85
N TYR A 149 -7.91 15.82 -3.94
CA TYR A 149 -6.79 14.90 -4.05
C TYR A 149 -5.67 15.17 -3.04
N ILE A 150 -5.40 16.45 -2.72
CA ILE A 150 -4.43 16.82 -1.68
C ILE A 150 -4.91 16.32 -0.31
N LYS A 151 -6.19 16.57 0.03
CA LYS A 151 -6.79 16.13 1.29
C LYS A 151 -6.75 14.60 1.42
N MET A 152 -7.18 13.89 0.38
CA MET A 152 -7.13 12.42 0.34
C MET A 152 -5.71 11.88 0.54
N ARG A 153 -4.72 12.50 -0.12
CA ARG A 153 -3.31 12.11 0.01
C ARG A 153 -2.82 12.30 1.45
N MET A 154 -3.19 13.39 2.11
CA MET A 154 -2.85 13.63 3.51
C MET A 154 -3.52 12.61 4.43
N LEU A 155 -4.82 12.36 4.25
CA LEU A 155 -5.56 11.38 5.02
C LEU A 155 -4.96 9.97 4.89
N LEU A 156 -4.61 9.54 3.67
CA LEU A 156 -3.97 8.25 3.46
C LEU A 156 -2.59 8.15 4.12
N LYS A 157 -1.78 9.22 4.09
CA LYS A 157 -0.48 9.23 4.79
C LYS A 157 -0.66 9.08 6.30
N ILE A 158 -1.61 9.80 6.88
CA ILE A 158 -1.95 9.67 8.30
C ILE A 158 -2.43 8.25 8.59
N TRP A 159 -3.24 7.66 7.71
CA TRP A 159 -3.73 6.30 7.88
C TRP A 159 -2.62 5.25 7.83
N VAL A 160 -1.64 5.40 6.93
CA VAL A 160 -0.43 4.56 6.90
C VAL A 160 0.33 4.68 8.22
N LEU A 161 0.50 5.90 8.74
CA LEU A 161 1.19 6.14 10.00
C LEU A 161 0.45 5.49 11.18
N LEU A 162 -0.86 5.64 11.25
CA LEU A 162 -1.69 4.98 12.27
C LEU A 162 -1.60 3.45 12.16
N GLY A 163 -1.59 2.90 10.93
CA GLY A 163 -1.38 1.47 10.69
C GLY A 163 -0.03 0.98 11.19
N THR A 164 1.03 1.77 10.98
CA THR A 164 2.36 1.44 11.50
C THR A 164 2.39 1.48 13.03
N LEU A 165 1.73 2.46 13.65
CA LEU A 165 1.63 2.54 15.11
C LEU A 165 0.76 1.41 15.68
N SER A 166 -0.27 0.96 14.95
CA SER A 166 -1.14 -0.13 15.40
C SER A 166 -0.40 -1.46 15.55
N ILE A 167 0.73 -1.65 14.87
CA ILE A 167 1.59 -2.84 15.03
C ILE A 167 2.12 -2.96 16.46
N LEU A 168 2.31 -1.83 17.16
CA LEU A 168 2.74 -1.83 18.56
C LEU A 168 1.70 -2.46 19.52
N PHE A 169 0.43 -2.53 19.08
CA PHE A 169 -0.67 -3.15 19.84
C PHE A 169 -0.93 -4.61 19.47
N LEU A 170 -0.08 -5.20 18.63
CA LEU A 170 -0.03 -6.65 18.47
C LEU A 170 0.37 -7.27 19.81
N ASP A 171 -0.41 -8.24 20.26
CA ASP A 171 -0.24 -8.88 21.56
C ASP A 171 1.18 -9.45 21.71
N PHE A 172 1.94 -8.93 22.65
CA PHE A 172 3.32 -9.33 22.90
C PHE A 172 3.45 -10.82 23.27
N GLU A 173 2.43 -11.43 23.86
CA GLU A 173 2.39 -12.85 24.16
C GLU A 173 2.38 -13.71 22.88
N ARG A 174 1.70 -13.26 21.84
CA ARG A 174 1.72 -13.94 20.54
C ARG A 174 3.03 -13.75 19.78
N LEU A 175 3.65 -12.58 19.88
CA LEU A 175 5.01 -12.38 19.37
C LEU A 175 6.00 -13.32 20.06
N ASN A 176 5.80 -13.65 21.33
CA ASN A 176 6.60 -14.63 22.05
C ASN A 176 6.29 -16.07 21.63
N GLN A 177 5.03 -16.40 21.32
CA GLN A 177 4.67 -17.72 20.74
C GLN A 177 5.23 -17.87 19.33
N LEU A 178 5.19 -16.81 18.51
CA LEU A 178 5.86 -16.80 17.21
C LEU A 178 7.37 -16.93 17.33
N LYS A 179 8.01 -16.27 18.31
CA LYS A 179 9.43 -16.49 18.60
C LYS A 179 9.74 -17.92 19.01
N ALA A 180 8.91 -18.54 19.83
CA ALA A 180 9.09 -19.94 20.23
C ALA A 180 9.00 -20.87 18.99
N LEU A 181 8.08 -20.63 18.06
CA LEU A 181 7.96 -21.38 16.79
C LEU A 181 9.14 -21.15 15.82
N ILE A 182 9.75 -19.96 15.83
CA ILE A 182 10.85 -19.61 14.94
C ILE A 182 12.20 -20.09 15.48
N PHE A 183 12.37 -20.15 16.80
CA PHE A 183 13.65 -20.44 17.46
C PHE A 183 13.71 -21.81 18.15
N THR A 184 12.66 -22.64 18.10
CA THR A 184 12.77 -24.05 18.46
C THR A 184 13.41 -24.80 17.29
N PRO A 185 14.57 -25.46 17.53
CA PRO A 185 15.34 -26.19 16.51
C PRO A 185 14.59 -27.40 15.96
#